data_2770509dd16ccb071e74917738b6408b
#
_entry.id   2770509dd16ccb071e74917738b6408b
#
_cell.length_a   1.000
_cell.length_b   1.000
_cell.length_c   1.000
_cell.angle_alpha   90.00
_cell.angle_beta   90.00
_cell.angle_gamma   90.00
#
_symmetry.space_group_name_H-M   'P 1'
#
loop_
_entity.id
_entity.type
_entity.pdbx_description
1 polymer ?
#
loop_
_entity_poly.entity_id
_entity_poly.type
_entity_poly.pdbx_seq_one_letter_code
_entity_poly.pdbx_strand_id
1 'polypeptide(L)'
;MSEPDVPVLERFSLAGKVALVTGASGGLGAGLARALAQAGADVVLAARRRAGLEAVSREIGRLGRNALAVETDITNPDACRAAVQAAVGRFGHLDVLINNAGVGTAVPALRETPEQFREVIEVNLLGAYWMAQAAAQVMPPGSTIVNIASVIGLMKSFSPQAAYAASKTGLIGLTRDLNQQWSGRRGIRVNTVAPGYFRTDMTATIPPDRLREFIANTSTLGRMGEQHELDAAVVFLASPASSYIAGVTLAVDGGMSGH
;
A
#
# COMPACT_ATOMS: atom_id res chain seq x y z
N MET A 1 -18.80 -22.71 17.92
CA MET A 1 -17.97 -23.72 17.20
C MET A 1 -16.56 -23.16 17.13
N SER A 2 -15.57 -23.81 17.78
CA SER A 2 -14.17 -23.44 17.60
C SER A 2 -13.79 -23.70 16.15
N GLU A 3 -13.21 -22.67 15.48
CA GLU A 3 -12.60 -22.90 14.17
C GLU A 3 -11.63 -24.09 14.24
N PRO A 4 -11.54 -24.92 13.18
CA PRO A 4 -10.54 -25.99 13.13
C PRO A 4 -9.16 -25.39 13.37
N ASP A 5 -8.31 -26.13 14.05
CA ASP A 5 -6.96 -25.70 14.46
C ASP A 5 -6.06 -25.58 13.21
N VAL A 6 -6.20 -24.44 12.49
CA VAL A 6 -5.41 -24.12 11.29
C VAL A 6 -3.99 -23.78 11.76
N PRO A 7 -2.96 -24.48 11.24
CA PRO A 7 -1.56 -24.18 11.57
C PRO A 7 -1.22 -22.71 11.39
N VAL A 8 -0.39 -22.16 12.27
CA VAL A 8 -0.09 -20.71 12.29
C VAL A 8 0.38 -20.20 10.93
N LEU A 9 1.28 -20.92 10.26
CA LEU A 9 1.82 -20.49 8.97
C LEU A 9 0.77 -20.52 7.84
N GLU A 10 -0.19 -21.42 7.90
CA GLU A 10 -1.27 -21.48 6.91
C GLU A 10 -2.19 -20.27 7.00
N ARG A 11 -2.28 -19.61 8.16
CA ARG A 11 -3.05 -18.36 8.34
C ARG A 11 -2.47 -17.18 7.55
N PHE A 12 -1.23 -17.26 7.09
CA PHE A 12 -0.60 -16.27 6.22
C PHE A 12 -0.90 -16.50 4.73
N SER A 13 -1.52 -17.64 4.39
CA SER A 13 -1.86 -17.98 3.01
C SER A 13 -2.93 -17.05 2.45
N LEU A 14 -2.72 -16.63 1.21
CA LEU A 14 -3.67 -15.89 0.39
C LEU A 14 -4.21 -16.77 -0.77
N ALA A 15 -4.08 -18.10 -0.64
CA ALA A 15 -4.61 -19.03 -1.64
C ALA A 15 -6.12 -18.80 -1.85
N GLY A 16 -6.52 -18.67 -3.13
CA GLY A 16 -7.90 -18.39 -3.50
C GLY A 16 -8.35 -16.94 -3.28
N LYS A 17 -7.45 -16.03 -2.89
CA LYS A 17 -7.72 -14.60 -2.74
C LYS A 17 -7.35 -13.83 -3.99
N VAL A 18 -8.05 -12.71 -4.20
CA VAL A 18 -7.75 -11.73 -5.26
C VAL A 18 -7.31 -10.43 -4.61
N ALA A 19 -6.12 -9.96 -4.97
CA ALA A 19 -5.53 -8.74 -4.45
C ALA A 19 -5.41 -7.67 -5.56
N LEU A 20 -5.83 -6.43 -5.30
CA LEU A 20 -5.58 -5.29 -6.17
C LEU A 20 -4.50 -4.41 -5.54
N VAL A 21 -3.46 -4.09 -6.32
CA VAL A 21 -2.34 -3.24 -5.89
C VAL A 21 -2.27 -1.99 -6.77
N THR A 22 -2.37 -0.81 -6.16
CA THR A 22 -2.19 0.46 -6.87
C THR A 22 -0.71 0.86 -6.91
N GLY A 23 -0.28 1.54 -7.99
CA GLY A 23 1.13 1.87 -8.18
C GLY A 23 2.01 0.66 -8.46
N ALA A 24 1.44 -0.42 -9.00
CA ALA A 24 2.09 -1.72 -9.18
C ALA A 24 3.07 -1.80 -10.36
N SER A 25 3.32 -0.72 -11.11
CA SER A 25 4.19 -0.72 -12.28
C SER A 25 5.69 -0.65 -11.97
N GLY A 26 6.09 -0.59 -10.69
CA GLY A 26 7.49 -0.50 -10.24
C GLY A 26 7.62 -0.27 -8.75
N GLY A 27 8.85 -0.13 -8.27
CA GLY A 27 9.16 0.17 -6.86
C GLY A 27 8.50 -0.78 -5.86
N LEU A 28 8.08 -0.26 -4.71
CA LEU A 28 7.47 -1.05 -3.64
C LEU A 28 6.19 -1.77 -4.12
N GLY A 29 5.37 -1.10 -4.94
CA GLY A 29 4.11 -1.70 -5.41
C GLY A 29 4.30 -2.96 -6.25
N ALA A 30 5.33 -3.00 -7.10
CA ALA A 30 5.68 -4.21 -7.84
C ALA A 30 6.20 -5.33 -6.92
N GLY A 31 7.00 -4.98 -5.89
CA GLY A 31 7.43 -5.92 -4.85
C GLY A 31 6.25 -6.51 -4.10
N LEU A 32 5.36 -5.66 -3.59
CA LEU A 32 4.16 -6.07 -2.88
C LEU A 32 3.25 -6.97 -3.72
N ALA A 33 3.08 -6.65 -5.01
CA ALA A 33 2.30 -7.49 -5.92
C ALA A 33 2.89 -8.90 -6.06
N ARG A 34 4.22 -9.01 -6.19
CA ARG A 34 4.91 -10.31 -6.20
C ARG A 34 4.75 -11.06 -4.89
N ALA A 35 4.90 -10.38 -3.76
CA ALA A 35 4.78 -11.00 -2.44
C ALA A 35 3.38 -11.57 -2.18
N LEU A 36 2.32 -10.83 -2.58
CA LEU A 36 0.95 -11.32 -2.50
C LEU A 36 0.72 -12.55 -3.39
N ALA A 37 1.32 -12.56 -4.60
CA ALA A 37 1.29 -13.71 -5.48
C ALA A 37 2.05 -14.92 -4.88
N GLN A 38 3.22 -14.72 -4.29
CA GLN A 38 3.97 -15.75 -3.58
C GLN A 38 3.19 -16.32 -2.39
N ALA A 39 2.39 -15.50 -1.72
CA ALA A 39 1.49 -15.93 -0.67
C ALA A 39 0.23 -16.67 -1.19
N GLY A 40 0.03 -16.76 -2.52
CA GLY A 40 -1.02 -17.53 -3.16
C GLY A 40 -2.16 -16.71 -3.80
N ALA A 41 -2.13 -15.39 -3.76
CA ALA A 41 -3.16 -14.55 -4.38
C ALA A 41 -3.06 -14.49 -5.91
N ASP A 42 -4.18 -14.34 -6.59
CA ASP A 42 -4.22 -13.76 -7.93
C ASP A 42 -4.23 -12.23 -7.81
N VAL A 43 -3.58 -11.51 -8.74
CA VAL A 43 -3.26 -10.10 -8.53
C VAL A 43 -3.76 -9.20 -9.67
N VAL A 44 -4.45 -8.13 -9.31
CA VAL A 44 -4.77 -7.02 -10.22
C VAL A 44 -3.75 -5.90 -10.01
N LEU A 45 -3.08 -5.53 -11.07
CA LEU A 45 -2.01 -4.54 -11.11
C LEU A 45 -2.57 -3.24 -11.67
N ALA A 46 -2.70 -2.20 -10.87
CA ALA A 46 -3.27 -0.92 -11.27
C ALA A 46 -2.20 0.18 -11.24
N ALA A 47 -1.93 0.83 -12.37
CA ALA A 47 -1.07 1.99 -12.49
C ALA A 47 -1.21 2.64 -13.88
N ARG A 48 -0.64 3.85 -14.05
CA ARG A 48 -0.67 4.58 -15.34
C ARG A 48 0.28 4.00 -16.40
N ARG A 49 1.38 3.38 -15.99
CA ARG A 49 2.45 2.90 -16.89
C ARG A 49 2.21 1.44 -17.30
N ARG A 50 1.55 1.23 -18.44
CA ARG A 50 1.17 -0.09 -18.94
C ARG A 50 2.35 -1.05 -19.09
N ALA A 51 3.45 -0.61 -19.68
CA ALA A 51 4.62 -1.48 -19.90
C ALA A 51 5.19 -2.04 -18.58
N GLY A 52 5.19 -1.24 -17.49
CA GLY A 52 5.59 -1.71 -16.17
C GLY A 52 4.63 -2.76 -15.60
N LEU A 53 3.31 -2.55 -15.76
CA LEU A 53 2.29 -3.52 -15.34
C LEU A 53 2.45 -4.87 -16.06
N GLU A 54 2.69 -4.84 -17.37
CA GLU A 54 2.91 -6.06 -18.18
C GLU A 54 4.18 -6.81 -17.77
N ALA A 55 5.24 -6.08 -17.40
CA ALA A 55 6.47 -6.70 -16.89
C ALA A 55 6.21 -7.45 -15.58
N VAL A 56 5.55 -6.80 -14.61
CA VAL A 56 5.20 -7.42 -13.31
C VAL A 56 4.20 -8.58 -13.51
N SER A 57 3.25 -8.44 -14.43
CA SER A 57 2.30 -9.51 -14.76
C SER A 57 3.01 -10.78 -15.24
N ARG A 58 4.04 -10.64 -16.12
CA ARG A 58 4.85 -11.79 -16.56
C ARG A 58 5.64 -12.42 -15.41
N GLU A 59 6.14 -11.64 -14.48
CA GLU A 59 6.85 -12.15 -13.29
C GLU A 59 5.90 -12.95 -12.40
N ILE A 60 4.69 -12.46 -12.15
CA ILE A 60 3.66 -13.17 -11.38
C ILE A 60 3.24 -14.47 -12.09
N GLY A 61 3.11 -14.45 -13.41
CA GLY A 61 2.84 -15.66 -14.20
C GLY A 61 3.89 -16.75 -14.00
N ARG A 62 5.18 -16.39 -13.86
CA ARG A 62 6.26 -17.36 -13.56
C ARG A 62 6.16 -17.96 -12.16
N LEU A 63 5.48 -17.29 -11.23
CA LEU A 63 5.15 -17.82 -9.90
C LEU A 63 3.93 -18.78 -9.91
N GLY A 64 3.34 -19.04 -11.09
CA GLY A 64 2.15 -19.90 -11.22
C GLY A 64 0.85 -19.21 -10.79
N ARG A 65 0.82 -17.87 -10.68
CA ARG A 65 -0.38 -17.10 -10.33
C ARG A 65 -0.88 -16.27 -11.50
N ASN A 66 -2.16 -15.92 -11.49
CA ASN A 66 -2.74 -15.07 -12.51
C ASN A 66 -2.52 -13.59 -12.14
N ALA A 67 -2.25 -12.77 -13.15
CA ALA A 67 -2.21 -11.33 -13.00
C ALA A 67 -3.06 -10.64 -14.09
N LEU A 68 -3.74 -9.56 -13.70
CA LEU A 68 -4.49 -8.68 -14.60
C LEU A 68 -3.89 -7.28 -14.53
N ALA A 69 -3.33 -6.80 -15.64
CA ALA A 69 -2.83 -5.42 -15.77
C ALA A 69 -3.96 -4.48 -16.18
N VAL A 70 -4.23 -3.45 -15.38
CA VAL A 70 -5.27 -2.44 -15.64
C VAL A 70 -4.64 -1.06 -15.59
N GLU A 71 -4.64 -0.37 -16.71
CA GLU A 71 -4.19 1.02 -16.76
C GLU A 71 -5.17 1.89 -15.96
N THR A 72 -4.67 2.55 -14.91
CA THR A 72 -5.52 3.25 -13.94
C THR A 72 -4.84 4.52 -13.45
N ASP A 73 -5.52 5.66 -13.61
CA ASP A 73 -5.21 6.88 -12.88
C ASP A 73 -6.12 6.95 -11.65
N ILE A 74 -5.56 6.81 -10.47
CA ILE A 74 -6.34 6.78 -9.22
C ILE A 74 -6.90 8.15 -8.82
N THR A 75 -6.48 9.24 -9.45
CA THR A 75 -7.08 10.57 -9.24
C THR A 75 -8.47 10.67 -9.89
N ASN A 76 -8.79 9.74 -10.80
CA ASN A 76 -10.09 9.64 -11.44
C ASN A 76 -10.95 8.55 -10.75
N PRO A 77 -12.05 8.91 -10.05
CA PRO A 77 -12.94 7.95 -9.39
C PRO A 77 -13.58 6.92 -10.33
N ASP A 78 -13.85 7.30 -11.59
CA ASP A 78 -14.39 6.37 -12.59
C ASP A 78 -13.35 5.31 -12.99
N ALA A 79 -12.09 5.70 -13.16
CA ALA A 79 -11.01 4.77 -13.42
C ALA A 79 -10.79 3.79 -12.24
N CYS A 80 -10.94 4.27 -10.98
CA CYS A 80 -10.90 3.42 -9.81
C CYS A 80 -12.04 2.38 -9.84
N ARG A 81 -13.27 2.79 -10.13
CA ARG A 81 -14.41 1.88 -10.28
C ARG A 81 -14.18 0.86 -11.39
N ALA A 82 -13.68 1.30 -12.56
CA ALA A 82 -13.39 0.42 -13.69
C ALA A 82 -12.33 -0.63 -13.34
N ALA A 83 -11.27 -0.27 -12.61
CA ALA A 83 -10.23 -1.21 -12.16
C ALA A 83 -10.80 -2.29 -11.22
N VAL A 84 -11.65 -1.89 -10.29
CA VAL A 84 -12.33 -2.82 -9.37
C VAL A 84 -13.29 -3.73 -10.12
N GLN A 85 -14.07 -3.20 -11.07
CA GLN A 85 -14.97 -4.01 -11.89
C GLN A 85 -14.20 -4.99 -12.78
N ALA A 86 -13.03 -4.60 -13.31
CA ALA A 86 -12.15 -5.51 -14.06
C ALA A 86 -11.65 -6.67 -13.18
N ALA A 87 -11.35 -6.41 -11.90
CA ALA A 87 -10.99 -7.45 -10.93
C ALA A 87 -12.12 -8.46 -10.75
N VAL A 88 -13.33 -7.96 -10.45
CA VAL A 88 -14.52 -8.82 -10.27
C VAL A 88 -14.88 -9.55 -11.55
N GLY A 89 -14.85 -8.89 -12.71
CA GLY A 89 -15.14 -9.51 -14.00
C GLY A 89 -14.17 -10.63 -14.38
N ARG A 90 -12.88 -10.50 -13.99
CA ARG A 90 -11.85 -11.50 -14.32
C ARG A 90 -11.78 -12.65 -13.32
N PHE A 91 -11.97 -12.36 -12.02
CA PHE A 91 -11.72 -13.34 -10.94
C PHE A 91 -12.95 -13.66 -10.08
N GLY A 92 -14.06 -12.94 -10.28
CA GLY A 92 -15.32 -13.16 -9.56
C GLY A 92 -15.46 -12.39 -8.24
N HIS A 93 -14.36 -11.95 -7.65
CA HIS A 93 -14.34 -11.25 -6.35
C HIS A 93 -13.10 -10.37 -6.19
N LEU A 94 -13.05 -9.61 -5.07
CA LEU A 94 -11.88 -8.85 -4.63
C LEU A 94 -11.79 -8.92 -3.11
N ASP A 95 -10.70 -9.48 -2.57
CA ASP A 95 -10.52 -9.67 -1.12
C ASP A 95 -9.55 -8.69 -0.48
N VAL A 96 -8.53 -8.28 -1.23
CA VAL A 96 -7.43 -7.46 -0.71
C VAL A 96 -7.22 -6.24 -1.59
N LEU A 97 -7.17 -5.06 -0.96
CA LEU A 97 -6.71 -3.83 -1.63
C LEU A 97 -5.44 -3.34 -0.96
N ILE A 98 -4.39 -3.11 -1.76
CA ILE A 98 -3.18 -2.39 -1.34
C ILE A 98 -3.15 -1.03 -2.02
N ASN A 99 -3.47 0.02 -1.27
CA ASN A 99 -3.32 1.41 -1.69
C ASN A 99 -1.86 1.83 -1.52
N ASN A 100 -1.05 1.60 -2.56
CA ASN A 100 0.38 1.90 -2.55
C ASN A 100 0.74 3.09 -3.46
N ALA A 101 -0.04 3.40 -4.48
CA ALA A 101 0.27 4.52 -5.38
C ALA A 101 0.51 5.81 -4.59
N GLY A 102 1.57 6.52 -4.97
CA GLY A 102 1.93 7.78 -4.31
C GLY A 102 3.02 8.52 -5.07
N VAL A 103 3.03 9.81 -4.85
CA VAL A 103 4.04 10.76 -5.34
C VAL A 103 4.56 11.58 -4.18
N GLY A 104 5.77 12.13 -4.33
CA GLY A 104 6.36 13.02 -3.33
C GLY A 104 7.08 14.17 -4.00
N THR A 105 7.06 15.32 -3.34
CA THR A 105 7.83 16.51 -3.70
C THR A 105 8.70 16.94 -2.53
N ALA A 106 9.89 17.44 -2.80
CA ALA A 106 10.78 18.01 -1.79
C ALA A 106 10.98 19.50 -2.09
N VAL A 107 9.98 20.30 -1.76
CA VAL A 107 9.94 21.74 -2.04
C VAL A 107 9.74 22.52 -0.73
N PRO A 108 10.57 23.56 -0.44
CA PRO A 108 10.33 24.44 0.70
C PRO A 108 8.93 25.07 0.64
N ALA A 109 8.20 25.06 1.76
CA ALA A 109 6.80 25.49 1.82
C ALA A 109 6.56 26.93 1.29
N LEU A 110 7.53 27.82 1.40
CA LEU A 110 7.46 29.17 0.83
C LEU A 110 7.59 29.22 -0.70
N ARG A 111 7.93 28.09 -1.34
CA ARG A 111 8.12 27.97 -2.81
C ARG A 111 7.19 26.92 -3.41
N GLU A 112 6.51 26.11 -2.58
CA GLU A 112 5.58 25.09 -3.04
C GLU A 112 4.35 25.78 -3.65
N THR A 113 4.03 25.45 -4.92
CA THR A 113 2.86 26.05 -5.56
C THR A 113 1.58 25.32 -5.14
N PRO A 114 0.42 25.99 -5.24
CA PRO A 114 -0.87 25.33 -4.98
C PRO A 114 -1.09 24.06 -5.80
N GLU A 115 -0.61 24.02 -7.04
CA GLU A 115 -0.72 22.89 -7.95
C GLU A 115 0.11 21.70 -7.47
N GLN A 116 1.38 21.95 -7.08
CA GLN A 116 2.26 20.92 -6.50
C GLN A 116 1.66 20.31 -5.24
N PHE A 117 1.14 21.16 -4.35
CA PHE A 117 0.48 20.68 -3.13
C PHE A 117 -0.75 19.82 -3.45
N ARG A 118 -1.64 20.32 -4.34
CA ARG A 118 -2.86 19.60 -4.75
C ARG A 118 -2.54 18.26 -5.39
N GLU A 119 -1.56 18.20 -6.31
CA GLU A 119 -1.17 16.94 -6.97
C GLU A 119 -0.84 15.84 -5.96
N VAL A 120 -0.07 16.17 -4.92
CA VAL A 120 0.30 15.21 -3.88
C VAL A 120 -0.92 14.75 -3.07
N ILE A 121 -1.82 15.67 -2.71
CA ILE A 121 -3.05 15.33 -1.99
C ILE A 121 -3.98 14.49 -2.87
N GLU A 122 -4.16 14.86 -4.14
CA GLU A 122 -5.01 14.15 -5.08
C GLU A 122 -4.56 12.69 -5.26
N VAL A 123 -3.27 12.46 -5.42
CA VAL A 123 -2.76 11.10 -5.60
C VAL A 123 -2.75 10.33 -4.29
N ASN A 124 -2.09 10.88 -3.24
CA ASN A 124 -1.74 10.09 -2.05
C ASN A 124 -2.92 9.89 -1.09
N LEU A 125 -3.87 10.81 -1.07
CA LEU A 125 -5.00 10.79 -0.13
C LEU A 125 -6.32 10.55 -0.85
N LEU A 126 -6.70 11.41 -1.79
CA LEU A 126 -7.99 11.29 -2.45
C LEU A 126 -8.04 10.06 -3.36
N GLY A 127 -6.98 9.78 -4.12
CA GLY A 127 -6.89 8.58 -4.96
C GLY A 127 -6.98 7.29 -4.15
N ALA A 128 -6.33 7.23 -2.98
CA ALA A 128 -6.46 6.10 -2.07
C ALA A 128 -7.90 5.95 -1.53
N TYR A 129 -8.57 7.07 -1.23
CA TYR A 129 -9.96 7.08 -0.79
C TYR A 129 -10.91 6.58 -1.90
N TRP A 130 -10.77 7.09 -3.13
CA TRP A 130 -11.61 6.65 -4.26
C TRP A 130 -11.46 5.16 -4.55
N MET A 131 -10.25 4.66 -4.53
CA MET A 131 -9.99 3.24 -4.73
C MET A 131 -10.56 2.40 -3.57
N ALA A 132 -10.37 2.82 -2.32
CA ALA A 132 -10.94 2.15 -1.14
C ALA A 132 -12.48 2.13 -1.19
N GLN A 133 -13.11 3.25 -1.57
CA GLN A 133 -14.56 3.36 -1.69
C GLN A 133 -15.09 2.41 -2.78
N ALA A 134 -14.46 2.40 -3.96
CA ALA A 134 -14.84 1.51 -5.05
C ALA A 134 -14.69 0.03 -4.65
N ALA A 135 -13.56 -0.33 -4.04
CA ALA A 135 -13.29 -1.69 -3.58
C ALA A 135 -14.29 -2.14 -2.51
N ALA A 136 -14.55 -1.31 -1.50
CA ALA A 136 -15.47 -1.65 -0.43
C ALA A 136 -16.89 -1.94 -0.90
N GLN A 137 -17.33 -1.43 -2.05
CA GLN A 137 -18.66 -1.71 -2.61
C GLN A 137 -18.83 -3.17 -3.05
N VAL A 138 -17.75 -3.84 -3.44
CA VAL A 138 -17.75 -5.21 -4.00
C VAL A 138 -17.07 -6.25 -3.10
N MET A 139 -16.28 -5.82 -2.14
CA MET A 139 -15.55 -6.70 -1.23
C MET A 139 -16.50 -7.50 -0.33
N PRO A 140 -16.34 -8.83 -0.25
CA PRO A 140 -17.09 -9.68 0.68
C PRO A 140 -16.58 -9.49 2.13
N PRO A 141 -17.38 -9.91 3.14
CA PRO A 141 -16.89 -10.00 4.52
C PRO A 141 -15.62 -10.87 4.62
N GLY A 142 -14.70 -10.46 5.51
CA GLY A 142 -13.37 -11.08 5.64
C GLY A 142 -12.30 -10.41 4.77
N SER A 143 -12.67 -9.44 3.93
CA SER A 143 -11.73 -8.66 3.11
C SER A 143 -10.90 -7.66 3.93
N THR A 144 -9.82 -7.17 3.32
CA THR A 144 -8.93 -6.20 3.96
C THR A 144 -8.39 -5.15 3.00
N ILE A 145 -8.23 -3.94 3.51
CA ILE A 145 -7.58 -2.81 2.82
C ILE A 145 -6.33 -2.45 3.61
N VAL A 146 -5.19 -2.38 2.93
CA VAL A 146 -3.91 -1.94 3.50
C VAL A 146 -3.47 -0.66 2.78
N ASN A 147 -3.43 0.44 3.51
CA ASN A 147 -2.96 1.72 3.02
C ASN A 147 -1.45 1.86 3.27
N ILE A 148 -0.66 2.15 2.25
CA ILE A 148 0.78 2.40 2.39
C ILE A 148 0.99 3.89 2.65
N ALA A 149 1.16 4.23 3.92
CA ALA A 149 1.48 5.59 4.36
C ALA A 149 2.99 5.87 4.24
N SER A 150 3.60 6.35 5.28
CA SER A 150 5.05 6.59 5.43
C SER A 150 5.39 6.88 6.89
N VAL A 151 6.61 6.63 7.28
CA VAL A 151 7.17 7.13 8.55
C VAL A 151 7.03 8.65 8.68
N ILE A 152 7.02 9.38 7.58
CA ILE A 152 6.80 10.85 7.54
C ILE A 152 5.39 11.24 8.01
N GLY A 153 4.44 10.32 7.99
CA GLY A 153 3.12 10.52 8.62
C GLY A 153 3.14 10.37 10.15
N LEU A 154 4.22 9.85 10.73
CA LEU A 154 4.40 9.60 12.17
C LEU A 154 5.43 10.52 12.83
N MET A 155 6.42 10.97 12.06
CA MET A 155 7.51 11.81 12.56
C MET A 155 7.84 12.95 11.59
N LYS A 156 8.70 13.88 12.01
CA LYS A 156 9.18 14.96 11.14
C LYS A 156 10.00 14.44 9.97
N SER A 157 9.80 15.03 8.79
CA SER A 157 10.68 14.80 7.64
C SER A 157 12.02 15.52 7.81
N PHE A 158 13.09 14.95 7.24
CA PHE A 158 14.37 15.65 7.14
C PHE A 158 14.43 16.59 5.92
N SER A 159 13.54 16.41 4.95
CA SER A 159 13.37 17.25 3.76
C SER A 159 12.09 18.06 3.85
N PRO A 160 12.02 19.24 3.20
CA PRO A 160 10.78 20.01 3.13
C PRO A 160 9.76 19.29 2.26
N GLN A 161 8.72 18.70 2.87
CA GLN A 161 7.72 17.84 2.23
C GLN A 161 6.32 18.07 2.82
N ALA A 162 5.86 19.34 2.87
CA ALA A 162 4.60 19.68 3.53
C ALA A 162 3.40 18.90 2.98
N ALA A 163 3.21 18.90 1.66
CA ALA A 163 2.11 18.18 1.01
C ALA A 163 2.20 16.66 1.26
N TYR A 164 3.40 16.07 1.15
CA TYR A 164 3.61 14.66 1.38
C TYR A 164 3.31 14.26 2.82
N ALA A 165 3.85 15.00 3.81
CA ALA A 165 3.58 14.75 5.22
C ALA A 165 2.08 14.87 5.52
N ALA A 166 1.42 15.93 5.05
CA ALA A 166 -0.01 16.10 5.20
C ALA A 166 -0.80 14.93 4.61
N SER A 167 -0.46 14.49 3.39
CA SER A 167 -1.15 13.39 2.72
C SER A 167 -1.00 12.05 3.46
N LYS A 168 0.21 11.73 3.94
CA LYS A 168 0.47 10.46 4.64
C LYS A 168 -0.08 10.44 6.06
N THR A 169 -0.06 11.57 6.78
CA THR A 169 -0.77 11.72 8.06
C THR A 169 -2.30 11.64 7.86
N GLY A 170 -2.83 12.31 6.82
CA GLY A 170 -4.24 12.22 6.45
C GLY A 170 -4.70 10.80 6.14
N LEU A 171 -3.86 10.01 5.46
CA LEU A 171 -4.15 8.61 5.13
C LEU A 171 -4.25 7.73 6.39
N ILE A 172 -3.44 8.00 7.43
CA ILE A 172 -3.53 7.34 8.73
C ILE A 172 -4.87 7.68 9.42
N GLY A 173 -5.27 8.95 9.38
CA GLY A 173 -6.58 9.40 9.90
C GLY A 173 -7.75 8.73 9.16
N LEU A 174 -7.69 8.76 7.83
CA LEU A 174 -8.67 8.11 6.95
C LEU A 174 -8.80 6.61 7.24
N THR A 175 -7.68 5.91 7.45
CA THR A 175 -7.68 4.48 7.79
C THR A 175 -8.51 4.18 9.03
N ARG A 176 -8.34 4.96 10.09
CA ARG A 176 -9.09 4.78 11.36
C ARG A 176 -10.58 4.96 11.16
N ASP A 177 -10.98 5.99 10.42
CA ASP A 177 -12.38 6.30 10.18
C ASP A 177 -13.04 5.22 9.29
N LEU A 178 -12.42 4.85 8.16
CA LEU A 178 -12.93 3.80 7.28
C LEU A 178 -13.03 2.44 8.00
N ASN A 179 -12.04 2.13 8.84
CA ASN A 179 -12.09 0.92 9.66
C ASN A 179 -13.29 0.91 10.61
N GLN A 180 -13.56 2.03 11.30
CA GLN A 180 -14.73 2.16 12.18
C GLN A 180 -16.04 1.97 11.41
N GLN A 181 -16.12 2.52 10.20
CA GLN A 181 -17.33 2.43 9.38
C GLN A 181 -17.58 1.02 8.83
N TRP A 182 -16.52 0.30 8.47
CA TRP A 182 -16.66 -0.91 7.65
C TRP A 182 -16.36 -2.22 8.38
N SER A 183 -15.49 -2.25 9.38
CA SER A 183 -15.08 -3.52 9.99
C SER A 183 -16.24 -4.26 10.66
N GLY A 184 -16.99 -3.59 11.55
CA GLY A 184 -18.11 -4.22 12.24
C GLY A 184 -19.35 -4.46 11.37
N ARG A 185 -19.59 -3.58 10.38
CA ARG A 185 -20.83 -3.62 9.58
C ARG A 185 -20.69 -4.43 8.30
N ARG A 186 -19.49 -4.49 7.73
CA ARG A 186 -19.21 -5.12 6.43
C ARG A 186 -18.18 -6.22 6.50
N GLY A 187 -17.50 -6.39 7.65
CA GLY A 187 -16.44 -7.36 7.81
C GLY A 187 -15.17 -6.99 7.02
N ILE A 188 -14.96 -5.71 6.66
CA ILE A 188 -13.79 -5.23 5.90
C ILE A 188 -12.85 -4.53 6.86
N ARG A 189 -11.67 -5.09 7.12
CA ARG A 189 -10.64 -4.46 7.94
C ARG A 189 -9.88 -3.41 7.12
N VAL A 190 -9.52 -2.29 7.73
CA VAL A 190 -8.69 -1.26 7.10
C VAL A 190 -7.52 -0.95 8.02
N ASN A 191 -6.29 -1.15 7.53
CA ASN A 191 -5.06 -0.91 8.28
C ASN A 191 -4.07 -0.08 7.46
N THR A 192 -3.08 0.48 8.13
CA THR A 192 -2.00 1.24 7.51
C THR A 192 -0.66 0.55 7.78
N VAL A 193 0.21 0.51 6.77
CA VAL A 193 1.64 0.30 6.95
C VAL A 193 2.33 1.64 6.76
N ALA A 194 3.26 1.99 7.64
CA ALA A 194 4.09 3.19 7.56
C ALA A 194 5.56 2.77 7.33
N PRO A 195 6.00 2.64 6.05
CA PRO A 195 7.38 2.31 5.75
C PRO A 195 8.33 3.44 6.14
N GLY A 196 9.53 3.07 6.62
CA GLY A 196 10.68 3.96 6.69
C GLY A 196 11.30 4.19 5.31
N TYR A 197 12.63 4.26 5.27
CA TYR A 197 13.36 4.43 4.02
C TYR A 197 13.69 3.06 3.40
N PHE A 198 13.18 2.84 2.19
CA PHE A 198 13.42 1.68 1.33
C PHE A 198 14.07 2.13 0.02
N ARG A 199 14.79 1.24 -0.65
CA ARG A 199 15.38 1.54 -1.97
C ARG A 199 14.27 1.60 -3.03
N THR A 200 14.04 2.80 -3.57
CA THR A 200 13.03 3.08 -4.60
C THR A 200 13.52 4.21 -5.51
N ASP A 201 12.85 4.42 -6.64
CA ASP A 201 13.12 5.57 -7.52
C ASP A 201 13.01 6.90 -6.75
N MET A 202 12.07 6.98 -5.79
CA MET A 202 11.87 8.16 -4.96
C MET A 202 13.06 8.45 -4.05
N THR A 203 13.62 7.43 -3.41
CA THR A 203 14.79 7.59 -2.52
C THR A 203 16.10 7.74 -3.28
N ALA A 204 16.16 7.27 -4.54
CA ALA A 204 17.34 7.41 -5.42
C ALA A 204 17.63 8.87 -5.80
N THR A 205 16.66 9.77 -5.66
CA THR A 205 16.85 11.22 -5.90
C THR A 205 17.57 11.93 -4.77
N ILE A 206 17.69 11.29 -3.60
CA ILE A 206 18.34 11.86 -2.42
C ILE A 206 19.86 11.60 -2.51
N PRO A 207 20.74 12.60 -2.26
CA PRO A 207 22.18 12.39 -2.23
C PRO A 207 22.55 11.26 -1.25
N PRO A 208 23.32 10.23 -1.69
CA PRO A 208 23.54 9.01 -0.90
C PRO A 208 24.15 9.25 0.49
N ASP A 209 25.08 10.21 0.59
CA ASP A 209 25.74 10.51 1.85
C ASP A 209 24.78 11.17 2.85
N ARG A 210 23.93 12.09 2.40
CA ARG A 210 22.89 12.70 3.24
C ARG A 210 21.86 11.68 3.71
N LEU A 211 21.45 10.79 2.83
CA LEU A 211 20.48 9.73 3.19
C LEU A 211 21.10 8.79 4.23
N ARG A 212 22.36 8.41 4.04
CA ARG A 212 23.10 7.52 4.96
C ARG A 212 23.25 8.15 6.34
N GLU A 213 23.68 9.40 6.40
CA GLU A 213 23.82 10.15 7.65
C GLU A 213 22.47 10.30 8.37
N PHE A 214 21.42 10.65 7.64
CA PHE A 214 20.07 10.76 8.20
C PHE A 214 19.59 9.44 8.79
N ILE A 215 19.73 8.33 8.06
CA ILE A 215 19.33 7.01 8.52
C ILE A 215 20.13 6.57 9.74
N ALA A 216 21.45 6.77 9.74
CA ALA A 216 22.30 6.43 10.88
C ALA A 216 21.92 7.19 12.16
N ASN A 217 21.40 8.40 12.02
CA ASN A 217 21.02 9.26 13.16
C ASN A 217 19.55 9.08 13.61
N THR A 218 18.70 8.44 12.79
CA THR A 218 17.26 8.37 13.07
C THR A 218 16.72 6.95 13.15
N SER A 219 17.30 6.00 12.43
CA SER A 219 16.89 4.60 12.48
C SER A 219 17.68 3.84 13.55
N THR A 220 16.99 3.17 14.47
CA THR A 220 17.64 2.32 15.48
C THR A 220 18.44 1.17 14.83
N LEU A 221 17.97 0.64 13.69
CA LEU A 221 18.70 -0.38 12.93
C LEU A 221 19.82 0.19 12.07
N GLY A 222 19.94 1.51 11.90
CA GLY A 222 21.02 2.19 11.19
C GLY A 222 21.12 1.90 9.69
N ARG A 223 20.08 1.35 9.08
CA ARG A 223 20.07 0.96 7.65
C ARG A 223 18.72 1.20 7.00
N MET A 224 18.69 1.20 5.67
CA MET A 224 17.45 1.13 4.90
C MET A 224 16.80 -0.26 5.05
N GLY A 225 15.49 -0.30 4.91
CA GLY A 225 14.73 -1.53 4.78
C GLY A 225 14.92 -2.18 3.40
N GLU A 226 14.85 -3.50 3.38
CA GLU A 226 14.83 -4.29 2.16
C GLU A 226 13.38 -4.66 1.79
N GLN A 227 13.08 -4.81 0.50
CA GLN A 227 11.71 -5.06 0.00
C GLN A 227 11.00 -6.19 0.76
N HIS A 228 11.69 -7.32 0.99
CA HIS A 228 11.11 -8.49 1.65
C HIS A 228 10.68 -8.23 3.12
N GLU A 229 11.27 -7.23 3.79
CA GLU A 229 10.91 -6.84 5.16
C GLU A 229 9.56 -6.10 5.18
N LEU A 230 9.26 -5.33 4.12
CA LEU A 230 7.96 -4.69 3.92
C LEU A 230 6.92 -5.71 3.46
N ASP A 231 7.31 -6.60 2.54
CA ASP A 231 6.45 -7.63 1.95
C ASP A 231 5.80 -8.50 3.03
N ALA A 232 6.59 -8.97 4.00
CA ALA A 232 6.11 -9.80 5.12
C ALA A 232 5.04 -9.08 5.96
N ALA A 233 5.25 -7.79 6.27
CA ALA A 233 4.29 -7.00 7.03
C ALA A 233 2.98 -6.78 6.28
N VAL A 234 3.06 -6.54 4.96
CA VAL A 234 1.87 -6.34 4.12
C VAL A 234 1.13 -7.67 3.92
N VAL A 235 1.81 -8.79 3.67
CA VAL A 235 1.19 -10.11 3.59
C VAL A 235 0.50 -10.47 4.90
N PHE A 236 1.14 -10.18 6.06
CA PHE A 236 0.50 -10.35 7.37
C PHE A 236 -0.82 -9.59 7.47
N LEU A 237 -0.84 -8.28 7.18
CA LEU A 237 -2.08 -7.48 7.26
C LEU A 237 -3.11 -7.86 6.19
N ALA A 238 -2.68 -8.41 5.06
CA ALA A 238 -3.54 -8.88 3.99
C ALA A 238 -4.18 -10.24 4.29
N SER A 239 -3.62 -11.02 5.21
CA SER A 239 -3.98 -12.41 5.47
C SER A 239 -4.91 -12.61 6.68
N PRO A 240 -5.49 -13.81 6.86
CA PRO A 240 -6.24 -14.21 8.06
C PRO A 240 -5.41 -14.14 9.36
N ALA A 241 -4.07 -14.19 9.30
CA ALA A 241 -3.20 -14.07 10.48
C ALA A 241 -3.42 -12.75 11.25
N SER A 242 -3.94 -11.72 10.59
CA SER A 242 -4.26 -10.42 11.19
C SER A 242 -5.76 -10.18 11.41
N SER A 243 -6.57 -11.23 11.50
CA SER A 243 -8.05 -11.14 11.57
C SER A 243 -8.56 -10.28 12.75
N TYR A 244 -7.80 -10.15 13.83
CA TYR A 244 -8.14 -9.31 14.99
C TYR A 244 -7.37 -7.98 15.02
N ILE A 245 -6.75 -7.58 13.89
CA ILE A 245 -6.03 -6.31 13.73
C ILE A 245 -6.80 -5.40 12.80
N ALA A 246 -7.28 -4.27 13.33
CA ALA A 246 -8.18 -3.36 12.64
C ALA A 246 -7.92 -1.91 13.07
N GLY A 247 -7.75 -1.00 12.10
CA GLY A 247 -7.53 0.43 12.33
C GLY A 247 -6.13 0.81 12.81
N VAL A 248 -5.15 -0.11 12.75
CA VAL A 248 -3.79 0.15 13.23
C VAL A 248 -2.94 0.85 12.17
N THR A 249 -1.86 1.49 12.65
CA THR A 249 -0.73 1.89 11.83
C THR A 249 0.49 1.06 12.27
N LEU A 250 0.94 0.18 11.38
CA LEU A 250 2.12 -0.65 11.60
C LEU A 250 3.35 0.04 10.99
N ALA A 251 4.23 0.54 11.83
CA ALA A 251 5.51 1.07 11.38
C ALA A 251 6.45 -0.08 10.95
N VAL A 252 7.06 0.06 9.77
CA VAL A 252 8.10 -0.84 9.23
C VAL A 252 9.26 0.06 8.82
N ASP A 253 9.97 0.59 9.81
CA ASP A 253 10.83 1.77 9.66
C ASP A 253 12.21 1.64 10.34
N GLY A 254 12.55 0.47 10.85
CA GLY A 254 13.82 0.25 11.55
C GLY A 254 13.94 1.04 12.87
N GLY A 255 12.80 1.36 13.49
CA GLY A 255 12.74 2.07 14.77
C GLY A 255 12.81 3.61 14.63
N MET A 256 12.58 4.17 13.43
CA MET A 256 12.64 5.63 13.22
C MET A 256 11.54 6.40 13.96
N SER A 257 10.34 5.86 14.05
CA SER A 257 9.18 6.51 14.70
C SER A 257 9.00 6.13 16.18
N GLY A 258 9.85 5.28 16.72
CA GLY A 258 9.73 4.72 18.07
C GLY A 258 10.31 5.60 19.19
N HIS A 259 10.62 6.87 18.94
CA HIS A 259 11.24 7.78 19.92
C HIS A 259 10.25 8.80 20.40
#